data_9ee39636d233a2c5ad08ad362b77eab9
#
_entry.id   9ee39636d233a2c5ad08ad362b77eab9
#
_cell.length_a   1.000
_cell.length_b   1.000
_cell.length_c   1.000
_cell.angle_alpha   90.00
_cell.angle_beta   90.00
_cell.angle_gamma   90.00
#
_symmetry.space_group_name_H-M   'P 1'
#
loop_
_entity.id
_entity.type
_entity.pdbx_description
1 polymer ?
#
loop_
_entity_poly.entity_id
_entity_poly.type
_entity_poly.pdbx_seq_one_letter_code
_entity_poly.pdbx_strand_id
1 'polypeptide(L)'
;FITKEKKENDMDEGGSRNPFLRLFSKKKTDDEQMEQEIISMVDEAHEQGALRESESMMIHNVLALDEKEAKDIMTHRKNIVAIDGNTPFSKAMDFIIEETHSRFPVYEEDIDNIIGAIHIREVLMYAKDSSVQNMPIKDIPNLIFEVDFIPETKNLDALFKEMQMKKSHIVIVVDEYGQTAGIVALEDILEEIVGNILDEHDEEEHTIEQLTEDTWICLLYTSPSPRDGLLS
;
A
#
# COMPACT_ATOMS: atom_id res chain seq x y z
N PHE A 1 -80.46 15.88 -13.69
CA PHE A 1 -79.50 16.43 -14.69
C PHE A 1 -78.42 17.13 -13.97
N ILE A 2 -77.27 16.39 -13.72
CA ILE A 2 -76.05 17.00 -13.19
C ILE A 2 -74.92 16.30 -13.87
N THR A 3 -74.27 17.04 -14.74
CA THR A 3 -73.06 16.69 -15.45
C THR A 3 -71.89 16.74 -14.43
N LYS A 4 -71.13 15.60 -14.24
CA LYS A 4 -69.91 15.58 -13.46
C LYS A 4 -68.72 15.81 -14.42
N GLU A 5 -68.08 16.94 -14.25
CA GLU A 5 -66.75 17.19 -14.79
C GLU A 5 -65.71 16.36 -14.04
N LYS A 6 -64.89 15.68 -14.83
CA LYS A 6 -63.76 14.90 -14.41
C LYS A 6 -62.54 15.86 -14.34
N LYS A 7 -62.05 16.15 -13.12
CA LYS A 7 -60.74 16.78 -12.94
C LYS A 7 -59.68 15.72 -13.05
N GLU A 8 -58.85 15.82 -14.06
CA GLU A 8 -57.55 15.16 -14.13
C GLU A 8 -56.65 15.77 -13.08
N ASN A 9 -56.12 14.91 -12.18
CA ASN A 9 -55.05 15.26 -11.25
C ASN A 9 -53.71 15.00 -11.98
N ASP A 10 -53.08 16.04 -12.45
CA ASP A 10 -51.66 16.04 -12.72
C ASP A 10 -50.91 15.88 -11.39
N MET A 11 -50.36 14.72 -11.14
CA MET A 11 -49.35 14.52 -10.09
C MET A 11 -48.01 14.99 -10.66
N ASP A 12 -47.65 16.21 -10.26
CA ASP A 12 -46.33 16.79 -10.40
C ASP A 12 -45.36 15.99 -9.50
N GLU A 13 -44.51 15.13 -10.10
CA GLU A 13 -43.37 14.49 -9.45
C GLU A 13 -42.31 15.55 -9.17
N GLY A 14 -42.55 16.37 -8.16
CA GLY A 14 -41.57 17.28 -7.59
C GLY A 14 -40.46 16.49 -6.85
N GLY A 15 -39.53 15.93 -7.56
CA GLY A 15 -38.27 15.43 -7.00
C GLY A 15 -37.59 16.56 -6.25
N SER A 16 -37.65 16.52 -4.93
CA SER A 16 -36.92 17.42 -4.03
C SER A 16 -35.42 17.25 -4.25
N ARG A 17 -34.87 17.96 -5.23
CA ARG A 17 -33.45 18.10 -5.43
C ARG A 17 -32.90 19.03 -4.37
N ASN A 18 -32.40 18.43 -3.29
CA ASN A 18 -31.77 19.09 -2.17
C ASN A 18 -30.67 20.05 -2.68
N PRO A 19 -30.82 21.39 -2.56
CA PRO A 19 -29.85 22.36 -3.10
C PRO A 19 -28.46 22.18 -2.49
N PHE A 20 -28.38 21.58 -1.29
CA PHE A 20 -27.12 21.20 -0.64
C PHE A 20 -26.31 20.13 -1.43
N LEU A 21 -26.98 19.11 -1.96
CA LEU A 21 -26.32 18.08 -2.77
C LEU A 21 -25.77 18.64 -4.10
N ARG A 22 -26.43 19.67 -4.65
CA ARG A 22 -25.96 20.35 -5.86
C ARG A 22 -24.71 21.20 -5.61
N LEU A 23 -24.55 21.76 -4.40
CA LEU A 23 -23.37 22.55 -4.03
C LEU A 23 -22.15 21.66 -3.87
N PHE A 24 -22.31 20.47 -3.27
CA PHE A 24 -21.22 19.50 -3.11
C PHE A 24 -20.82 18.81 -4.44
N SER A 25 -21.80 18.51 -5.30
CA SER A 25 -21.48 17.91 -6.61
C SER A 25 -20.77 18.90 -7.53
N LYS A 26 -21.11 20.21 -7.46
CA LYS A 26 -20.46 21.23 -8.28
C LYS A 26 -19.02 21.47 -7.86
N LYS A 27 -18.72 21.42 -6.55
CA LYS A 27 -17.35 21.58 -6.05
C LYS A 27 -16.46 20.41 -6.50
N LYS A 28 -16.95 19.17 -6.40
CA LYS A 28 -16.19 17.99 -6.84
C LYS A 28 -15.90 18.01 -8.35
N THR A 29 -16.85 18.47 -9.16
CA THR A 29 -16.64 18.59 -10.63
C THR A 29 -15.64 19.68 -10.99
N ASP A 30 -15.58 20.77 -10.21
CA ASP A 30 -14.62 21.85 -10.42
C ASP A 30 -13.18 21.39 -10.03
N ASP A 31 -13.05 20.57 -8.98
CA ASP A 31 -11.77 20.01 -8.53
C ASP A 31 -11.23 18.97 -9.55
N GLU A 32 -12.07 18.05 -10.04
CA GLU A 32 -11.71 17.08 -11.09
C GLU A 32 -11.32 17.75 -12.41
N GLN A 33 -11.97 18.86 -12.79
CA GLN A 33 -11.59 19.63 -13.99
C GLN A 33 -10.24 20.32 -13.82
N MET A 34 -9.97 20.88 -12.64
CA MET A 34 -8.69 21.51 -12.33
C MET A 34 -7.55 20.51 -12.35
N GLU A 35 -7.76 19.30 -11.83
CA GLU A 35 -6.78 18.23 -11.88
C GLU A 35 -6.45 17.81 -13.32
N GLN A 36 -7.45 17.65 -14.18
CA GLN A 36 -7.25 17.37 -15.60
C GLN A 36 -6.50 18.48 -16.32
N GLU A 37 -6.73 19.75 -15.97
CA GLU A 37 -5.96 20.88 -16.52
C GLU A 37 -4.49 20.81 -16.11
N ILE A 38 -4.20 20.45 -14.84
CA ILE A 38 -2.82 20.27 -14.35
C ILE A 38 -2.15 19.12 -15.11
N ILE A 39 -2.81 17.98 -15.25
CA ILE A 39 -2.31 16.82 -16.01
C ILE A 39 -1.96 17.23 -17.44
N SER A 40 -2.88 17.92 -18.15
CA SER A 40 -2.62 18.41 -19.50
C SER A 40 -1.41 19.34 -19.59
N MET A 41 -1.22 20.21 -18.61
CA MET A 41 -0.04 21.10 -18.59
C MET A 41 1.26 20.33 -18.35
N VAL A 42 1.24 19.28 -17.54
CA VAL A 42 2.40 18.41 -17.28
C VAL A 42 2.78 17.65 -18.55
N ASP A 43 1.78 17.09 -19.25
CA ASP A 43 2.00 16.38 -20.51
C ASP A 43 2.56 17.30 -21.60
N GLU A 44 2.02 18.51 -21.75
CA GLU A 44 2.53 19.51 -22.68
C GLU A 44 3.96 19.92 -22.35
N ALA A 45 4.28 20.10 -21.05
CA ALA A 45 5.64 20.43 -20.62
C ALA A 45 6.63 19.30 -20.89
N HIS A 46 6.19 18.03 -20.78
CA HIS A 46 6.99 16.88 -21.15
C HIS A 46 7.22 16.82 -22.66
N GLU A 47 6.17 16.97 -23.50
CA GLU A 47 6.29 16.99 -24.96
C GLU A 47 7.20 18.12 -25.47
N GLN A 48 7.23 19.27 -24.80
CA GLN A 48 8.13 20.39 -25.11
C GLN A 48 9.56 20.18 -24.59
N GLY A 49 9.84 19.09 -23.86
CA GLY A 49 11.14 18.80 -23.28
C GLY A 49 11.51 19.67 -22.06
N ALA A 50 10.51 20.35 -21.45
CA ALA A 50 10.69 21.14 -20.24
C ALA A 50 10.69 20.25 -18.97
N LEU A 51 10.02 19.09 -19.02
CA LEU A 51 10.01 18.05 -17.98
C LEU A 51 10.56 16.74 -18.56
N ARG A 52 11.33 16.04 -17.74
CA ARG A 52 11.75 14.66 -18.05
C ARG A 52 10.57 13.70 -17.86
N GLU A 53 10.62 12.55 -18.51
CA GLU A 53 9.59 11.52 -18.39
C GLU A 53 9.37 11.09 -16.93
N SER A 54 10.47 10.86 -16.18
CA SER A 54 10.38 10.52 -14.75
C SER A 54 9.74 11.60 -13.89
N GLU A 55 9.98 12.87 -14.20
CA GLU A 55 9.38 14.01 -13.47
C GLU A 55 7.88 14.11 -13.76
N SER A 56 7.48 13.95 -15.03
CA SER A 56 6.07 13.90 -15.44
C SER A 56 5.34 12.75 -14.75
N MET A 57 5.93 11.56 -14.77
CA MET A 57 5.35 10.36 -14.13
C MET A 57 5.18 10.55 -12.61
N MET A 58 6.17 11.12 -11.91
CA MET A 58 6.04 11.40 -10.48
C MET A 58 4.88 12.36 -10.18
N ILE A 59 4.66 13.38 -11.01
CA ILE A 59 3.55 14.33 -10.83
C ILE A 59 2.21 13.60 -11.01
N HIS A 60 2.07 12.77 -12.05
CA HIS A 60 0.88 11.95 -12.25
C HIS A 60 0.62 11.03 -11.06
N ASN A 61 1.65 10.34 -10.56
CA ASN A 61 1.53 9.44 -9.42
C ASN A 61 1.11 10.16 -8.14
N VAL A 62 1.62 11.38 -7.90
CA VAL A 62 1.21 12.20 -6.74
C VAL A 62 -0.27 12.57 -6.81
N LEU A 63 -0.76 12.93 -7.99
CA LEU A 63 -2.18 13.25 -8.19
C LEU A 63 -3.05 12.00 -8.00
N ALA A 64 -2.63 10.87 -8.56
CA ALA A 64 -3.35 9.60 -8.42
C ALA A 64 -3.34 9.02 -6.99
N LEU A 65 -2.45 9.49 -6.10
CA LEU A 65 -2.36 8.98 -4.73
C LEU A 65 -3.64 9.21 -3.92
N ASP A 66 -4.36 10.30 -4.21
CA ASP A 66 -5.61 10.64 -3.52
C ASP A 66 -6.77 9.69 -3.87
N GLU A 67 -6.68 8.96 -4.99
CA GLU A 67 -7.68 7.98 -5.40
C GLU A 67 -7.41 6.57 -4.86
N LYS A 68 -6.19 6.30 -4.34
CA LYS A 68 -5.76 4.99 -3.86
C LYS A 68 -6.09 4.76 -2.39
N GLU A 69 -6.36 3.51 -2.05
CA GLU A 69 -6.59 3.03 -0.69
C GLU A 69 -5.47 2.09 -0.22
N ALA A 70 -5.33 1.91 1.08
CA ALA A 70 -4.29 1.05 1.68
C ALA A 70 -4.29 -0.37 1.11
N LYS A 71 -5.47 -0.93 0.78
CA LYS A 71 -5.59 -2.26 0.17
C LYS A 71 -4.92 -2.39 -1.20
N ASP A 72 -4.76 -1.27 -1.93
CA ASP A 72 -4.24 -1.29 -3.30
C ASP A 72 -2.72 -1.51 -3.33
N ILE A 73 -2.03 -1.18 -2.23
CA ILE A 73 -0.56 -1.28 -2.12
C ILE A 73 -0.07 -2.21 -1.01
N MET A 74 -0.96 -2.67 -0.11
CA MET A 74 -0.54 -3.45 1.04
C MET A 74 0.12 -4.78 0.63
N THR A 75 1.12 -5.19 1.39
CA THR A 75 1.55 -6.58 1.40
C THR A 75 0.46 -7.41 2.06
N HIS A 76 -0.18 -8.29 1.27
CA HIS A 76 -1.29 -9.12 1.75
C HIS A 76 -0.88 -10.06 2.88
N ARG A 77 -1.82 -10.37 3.79
CA ARG A 77 -1.68 -11.27 4.94
C ARG A 77 -0.83 -12.51 4.68
N LYS A 78 -1.01 -13.17 3.53
CA LYS A 78 -0.29 -14.41 3.18
C LYS A 78 1.20 -14.23 2.98
N ASN A 79 1.62 -13.02 2.69
CA ASN A 79 3.00 -12.65 2.37
C ASN A 79 3.67 -11.87 3.51
N ILE A 80 2.97 -11.66 4.64
CA ILE A 80 3.55 -10.98 5.80
C ILE A 80 4.61 -11.88 6.42
N VAL A 81 5.83 -11.37 6.49
CA VAL A 81 6.91 -11.97 7.27
C VAL A 81 6.80 -11.47 8.71
N ALA A 82 6.23 -12.29 9.59
CA ALA A 82 5.97 -11.96 10.98
C ALA A 82 6.57 -13.01 11.93
N ILE A 83 6.74 -12.66 13.20
CA ILE A 83 7.39 -13.51 14.20
C ILE A 83 6.42 -13.76 15.37
N ASP A 84 6.33 -15.03 15.81
CA ASP A 84 5.59 -15.36 17.04
C ASP A 84 6.31 -14.79 18.26
N GLY A 85 5.60 -14.01 19.06
CA GLY A 85 6.09 -13.40 20.29
C GLY A 85 6.66 -14.39 21.34
N ASN A 86 6.25 -15.65 21.26
CA ASN A 86 6.76 -16.73 22.09
C ASN A 86 8.10 -17.31 21.61
N THR A 87 8.59 -16.90 20.46
CA THR A 87 9.87 -17.37 19.90
C THR A 87 11.03 -16.91 20.80
N PRO A 88 11.97 -17.81 21.17
CA PRO A 88 13.19 -17.41 21.88
C PRO A 88 14.01 -16.42 21.06
N PHE A 89 14.60 -15.43 21.72
CA PHE A 89 15.34 -14.34 21.08
C PHE A 89 16.42 -14.83 20.10
N SER A 90 17.20 -15.84 20.46
CA SER A 90 18.24 -16.39 19.59
C SER A 90 17.67 -16.88 18.25
N LYS A 91 16.52 -17.57 18.27
CA LYS A 91 15.88 -18.08 17.04
C LYS A 91 15.24 -16.94 16.24
N ALA A 92 14.64 -15.97 16.91
CA ALA A 92 14.10 -14.79 16.23
C ALA A 92 15.19 -13.98 15.56
N MET A 93 16.36 -13.85 16.21
CA MET A 93 17.52 -13.17 15.66
C MET A 93 18.06 -13.91 14.41
N ASP A 94 18.20 -15.24 14.47
CA ASP A 94 18.65 -16.03 13.32
C ASP A 94 17.70 -15.84 12.14
N PHE A 95 16.39 -15.91 12.36
CA PHE A 95 15.37 -15.68 11.34
C PHE A 95 15.47 -14.25 10.75
N ILE A 96 15.56 -13.21 11.60
CA ILE A 96 15.62 -11.82 11.15
C ILE A 96 16.86 -11.52 10.29
N ILE A 97 17.99 -12.18 10.60
CA ILE A 97 19.25 -11.98 9.84
C ILE A 97 19.19 -12.62 8.44
N GLU A 98 18.40 -13.67 8.28
CA GLU A 98 18.21 -14.32 6.97
C GLU A 98 17.24 -13.55 6.06
N GLU A 99 16.41 -12.68 6.65
CA GLU A 99 15.41 -11.88 5.92
C GLU A 99 15.97 -10.53 5.44
N THR A 100 15.38 -9.99 4.39
CA THR A 100 15.80 -8.69 3.80
C THR A 100 15.08 -7.49 4.41
N HIS A 101 14.09 -7.72 5.28
CA HIS A 101 13.26 -6.67 5.87
C HIS A 101 13.93 -6.02 7.08
N SER A 102 13.62 -4.75 7.33
CA SER A 102 14.11 -4.02 8.50
C SER A 102 13.17 -4.09 9.69
N ARG A 103 11.88 -4.35 9.48
CA ARG A 103 10.83 -4.37 10.50
C ARG A 103 9.94 -5.59 10.34
N PHE A 104 9.64 -6.21 11.47
CA PHE A 104 8.91 -7.48 11.52
C PHE A 104 7.73 -7.34 12.48
N PRO A 105 6.49 -7.48 12.02
CA PRO A 105 5.34 -7.61 12.90
C PRO A 105 5.52 -8.80 13.85
N VAL A 106 5.09 -8.61 15.10
CA VAL A 106 5.08 -9.66 16.12
C VAL A 106 3.65 -9.97 16.49
N TYR A 107 3.30 -11.25 16.44
CA TYR A 107 1.96 -11.73 16.79
C TYR A 107 2.00 -12.66 18.00
N GLU A 108 0.87 -12.84 18.65
CA GLU A 108 0.68 -13.81 19.73
C GLU A 108 -0.51 -14.72 19.38
N GLU A 109 -0.27 -16.03 19.36
CA GLU A 109 -1.22 -17.09 18.98
C GLU A 109 -1.58 -17.10 17.48
N ASP A 110 -2.06 -16.00 16.91
CA ASP A 110 -2.47 -15.88 15.51
C ASP A 110 -2.02 -14.54 14.93
N ILE A 111 -1.85 -14.51 13.60
CA ILE A 111 -1.49 -13.29 12.84
C ILE A 111 -2.54 -12.18 12.99
N ASP A 112 -3.77 -12.50 13.40
CA ASP A 112 -4.80 -11.51 13.70
C ASP A 112 -4.57 -10.79 15.03
N ASN A 113 -3.69 -11.32 15.88
CA ASN A 113 -3.31 -10.71 17.14
C ASN A 113 -1.89 -10.16 17.09
N ILE A 114 -1.68 -9.12 16.28
CA ILE A 114 -0.39 -8.39 16.23
C ILE A 114 -0.24 -7.57 17.51
N ILE A 115 0.83 -7.82 18.27
CA ILE A 115 1.15 -7.13 19.53
C ILE A 115 2.12 -5.96 19.34
N GLY A 116 2.70 -5.79 18.16
CA GLY A 116 3.62 -4.74 17.80
C GLY A 116 4.57 -5.16 16.69
N ALA A 117 5.71 -4.49 16.57
CA ALA A 117 6.76 -4.85 15.63
C ALA A 117 8.15 -4.75 16.26
N ILE A 118 9.11 -5.43 15.65
CA ILE A 118 10.53 -5.38 16.02
C ILE A 118 11.30 -4.74 14.86
N HIS A 119 12.26 -3.87 15.19
CA HIS A 119 13.22 -3.36 14.21
C HIS A 119 14.55 -4.11 14.35
N ILE A 120 15.17 -4.50 13.24
CA ILE A 120 16.45 -5.24 13.22
C ILE A 120 17.54 -4.56 14.06
N ARG A 121 17.54 -3.23 14.13
CA ARG A 121 18.52 -2.48 14.94
C ARG A 121 18.38 -2.80 16.43
N GLU A 122 17.16 -2.93 16.96
CA GLU A 122 16.90 -3.28 18.36
C GLU A 122 17.37 -4.71 18.63
N VAL A 123 17.15 -5.64 17.71
CA VAL A 123 17.67 -7.03 17.82
C VAL A 123 19.20 -7.03 17.93
N LEU A 124 19.88 -6.25 17.11
CA LEU A 124 21.35 -6.15 17.15
C LEU A 124 21.88 -5.56 18.47
N MET A 125 21.11 -4.69 19.15
CA MET A 125 21.50 -4.17 20.46
C MET A 125 21.51 -5.26 21.54
N TYR A 126 20.57 -6.21 21.47
CA TYR A 126 20.47 -7.33 22.41
C TYR A 126 21.30 -8.57 22.00
N ALA A 127 21.88 -8.59 20.79
CA ALA A 127 22.56 -9.76 20.25
C ALA A 127 23.71 -10.30 21.15
N LYS A 128 24.36 -9.43 21.91
CA LYS A 128 25.47 -9.78 22.81
C LYS A 128 25.03 -10.06 24.25
N ASP A 129 23.75 -9.85 24.56
CA ASP A 129 23.24 -10.10 25.92
C ASP A 129 22.85 -11.56 26.10
N SER A 130 23.65 -12.29 26.87
CA SER A 130 23.40 -13.71 27.10
C SER A 130 22.15 -13.96 27.97
N SER A 131 21.65 -12.95 28.70
CA SER A 131 20.50 -13.12 29.58
C SER A 131 19.18 -13.25 28.83
N VAL A 132 19.10 -12.70 27.61
CA VAL A 132 17.87 -12.69 26.80
C VAL A 132 17.79 -13.82 25.76
N GLN A 133 18.89 -14.55 25.52
CA GLN A 133 18.97 -15.51 24.40
C GLN A 133 17.85 -16.55 24.37
N ASN A 134 17.40 -17.00 25.51
CA ASN A 134 16.33 -17.98 25.65
C ASN A 134 14.99 -17.38 26.07
N MET A 135 14.90 -16.04 26.23
CA MET A 135 13.66 -15.38 26.58
C MET A 135 12.75 -15.27 25.36
N PRO A 136 11.42 -15.44 25.51
CA PRO A 136 10.48 -15.07 24.48
C PRO A 136 10.64 -13.60 24.11
N ILE A 137 10.58 -13.27 22.80
CA ILE A 137 10.80 -11.89 22.36
C ILE A 137 9.78 -10.91 22.93
N LYS A 138 8.56 -11.37 23.22
CA LYS A 138 7.52 -10.55 23.85
C LYS A 138 7.84 -10.12 25.27
N ASP A 139 8.70 -10.85 25.98
CA ASP A 139 9.05 -10.61 27.38
C ASP A 139 10.29 -9.69 27.51
N ILE A 140 10.96 -9.37 26.40
CA ILE A 140 12.15 -8.53 26.38
C ILE A 140 11.73 -7.05 26.39
N PRO A 141 12.10 -6.29 27.45
CA PRO A 141 11.69 -4.88 27.55
C PRO A 141 12.19 -4.04 26.35
N ASN A 142 11.33 -3.19 25.81
CA ASN A 142 11.64 -2.25 24.71
C ASN A 142 12.14 -2.90 23.40
N LEU A 143 11.99 -4.20 23.22
CA LEU A 143 12.30 -4.87 21.95
C LEU A 143 11.17 -4.66 20.94
N ILE A 144 9.92 -4.77 21.38
CA ILE A 144 8.71 -4.59 20.57
C ILE A 144 8.22 -3.16 20.75
N PHE A 145 7.95 -2.47 19.65
CA PHE A 145 7.31 -1.15 19.64
C PHE A 145 5.87 -1.25 19.14
N GLU A 146 5.03 -0.31 19.54
CA GLU A 146 3.63 -0.23 19.14
C GLU A 146 3.52 0.09 17.64
N VAL A 147 2.50 -0.47 16.99
CA VAL A 147 2.14 -0.21 15.59
C VAL A 147 0.71 0.28 15.50
N ASP A 148 0.44 1.13 14.52
CA ASP A 148 -0.91 1.61 14.24
C ASP A 148 -1.68 0.59 13.40
N PHE A 149 -3.00 0.51 13.63
CA PHE A 149 -3.93 -0.28 12.85
C PHE A 149 -4.82 0.64 12.04
N ILE A 150 -5.00 0.33 10.76
CA ILE A 150 -5.80 1.13 9.83
C ILE A 150 -6.76 0.24 9.05
N PRO A 151 -7.93 0.73 8.61
CA PRO A 151 -8.80 -0.03 7.73
C PRO A 151 -8.23 -0.12 6.31
N GLU A 152 -8.62 -1.15 5.56
CA GLU A 152 -8.25 -1.36 4.15
C GLU A 152 -8.60 -0.17 3.25
N THR A 153 -9.70 0.53 3.57
CA THR A 153 -10.22 1.69 2.84
C THR A 153 -9.55 3.01 3.21
N LYS A 154 -8.47 2.97 3.99
CA LYS A 154 -7.72 4.18 4.33
C LYS A 154 -7.10 4.77 3.08
N ASN A 155 -7.43 6.05 2.79
CA ASN A 155 -6.84 6.78 1.67
C ASN A 155 -5.33 6.96 1.85
N LEU A 156 -4.55 6.77 0.77
CA LEU A 156 -3.08 6.74 0.84
C LEU A 156 -2.45 8.10 1.14
N ASP A 157 -2.99 9.20 0.61
CA ASP A 157 -2.48 10.54 0.91
C ASP A 157 -2.66 10.87 2.40
N ALA A 158 -3.84 10.55 2.95
CA ALA A 158 -4.09 10.73 4.37
C ALA A 158 -3.20 9.83 5.24
N LEU A 159 -2.99 8.57 4.82
CA LEU A 159 -2.10 7.63 5.49
C LEU A 159 -0.66 8.11 5.48
N PHE A 160 -0.15 8.56 4.34
CA PHE A 160 1.20 9.08 4.18
C PHE A 160 1.48 10.24 5.16
N LYS A 161 0.56 11.21 5.21
CA LYS A 161 0.64 12.36 6.13
C LYS A 161 0.64 11.92 7.59
N GLU A 162 -0.21 10.94 7.94
CA GLU A 162 -0.29 10.40 9.30
C GLU A 162 1.00 9.69 9.70
N MET A 163 1.53 8.82 8.84
CA MET A 163 2.78 8.09 9.07
C MET A 163 3.97 9.06 9.24
N GLN A 164 4.04 10.12 8.40
CA GLN A 164 5.07 11.16 8.55
C GLN A 164 4.98 11.91 9.88
N MET A 165 3.77 12.31 10.30
CA MET A 165 3.57 13.03 11.57
C MET A 165 3.95 12.18 12.78
N LYS A 166 3.57 10.90 12.76
CA LYS A 166 3.86 9.93 13.83
C LYS A 166 5.28 9.36 13.77
N LYS A 167 5.99 9.59 12.65
CA LYS A 167 7.27 8.92 12.32
C LYS A 167 7.14 7.40 12.33
N SER A 168 5.97 6.91 11.93
CA SER A 168 5.69 5.50 11.75
C SER A 168 6.18 5.05 10.38
N HIS A 169 6.84 3.90 10.30
CA HIS A 169 7.34 3.33 9.06
C HIS A 169 6.56 2.10 8.61
N ILE A 170 5.67 1.59 9.49
CA ILE A 170 4.86 0.41 9.19
C ILE A 170 3.52 0.56 9.91
N VAL A 171 2.45 0.13 9.25
CA VAL A 171 1.10 0.05 9.82
C VAL A 171 0.48 -1.30 9.48
N ILE A 172 -0.39 -1.79 10.35
CA ILE A 172 -1.16 -3.00 10.12
C ILE A 172 -2.50 -2.62 9.51
N VAL A 173 -2.85 -3.28 8.41
CA VAL A 173 -4.13 -3.11 7.73
C VAL A 173 -5.10 -4.16 8.22
N VAL A 174 -6.30 -3.73 8.60
CA VAL A 174 -7.36 -4.63 9.10
C VAL A 174 -8.60 -4.53 8.23
N ASP A 175 -9.27 -5.67 8.09
CA ASP A 175 -10.56 -5.75 7.41
C ASP A 175 -11.73 -5.26 8.29
N GLU A 176 -12.96 -5.36 7.79
CA GLU A 176 -14.17 -4.95 8.49
C GLU A 176 -14.52 -5.83 9.71
N TYR A 177 -13.88 -6.99 9.86
CA TYR A 177 -14.03 -7.90 11.00
C TYR A 177 -12.92 -7.71 12.05
N GLY A 178 -11.96 -6.83 11.77
CA GLY A 178 -10.80 -6.59 12.64
C GLY A 178 -9.69 -7.63 12.48
N GLN A 179 -9.73 -8.45 11.42
CA GLN A 179 -8.67 -9.39 11.10
C GLN A 179 -7.55 -8.70 10.33
N THR A 180 -6.33 -9.14 10.48
CA THR A 180 -5.19 -8.62 9.73
C THR A 180 -5.33 -8.97 8.24
N ALA A 181 -5.53 -7.96 7.41
CA ALA A 181 -5.61 -8.07 5.96
C ALA A 181 -4.24 -7.95 5.30
N GLY A 182 -3.38 -7.09 5.85
CA GLY A 182 -2.06 -6.83 5.31
C GLY A 182 -1.22 -5.90 6.17
N ILE A 183 -0.13 -5.43 5.60
CA ILE A 183 0.72 -4.37 6.14
C ILE A 183 1.05 -3.36 5.05
N VAL A 184 1.27 -2.10 5.43
CA VAL A 184 1.81 -1.07 4.55
C VAL A 184 3.05 -0.49 5.20
N ALA A 185 4.15 -0.46 4.46
CA ALA A 185 5.35 0.27 4.83
C ALA A 185 5.32 1.68 4.23
N LEU A 186 6.00 2.63 4.85
CA LEU A 186 6.14 3.99 4.31
C LEU A 186 6.85 3.96 2.96
N GLU A 187 7.76 3.04 2.81
CA GLU A 187 8.53 2.77 1.61
C GLU A 187 7.62 2.38 0.42
N ASP A 188 6.55 1.58 0.65
CA ASP A 188 5.57 1.19 -0.37
C ASP A 188 4.83 2.42 -0.93
N ILE A 189 4.44 3.36 -0.04
CA ILE A 189 3.78 4.61 -0.47
C ILE A 189 4.74 5.49 -1.28
N LEU A 190 6.01 5.54 -0.89
CA LEU A 190 7.03 6.29 -1.63
C LEU A 190 7.29 5.68 -3.01
N GLU A 191 7.27 4.36 -3.12
CA GLU A 191 7.39 3.65 -4.40
C GLU A 191 6.23 3.98 -5.34
N GLU A 192 5.01 4.10 -4.82
CA GLU A 192 3.84 4.54 -5.59
C GLU A 192 3.99 5.97 -6.16
N ILE A 193 4.71 6.85 -5.46
CA ILE A 193 4.97 8.23 -5.91
C ILE A 193 6.11 8.27 -6.93
N VAL A 194 7.22 7.63 -6.59
CA VAL A 194 8.46 7.72 -7.37
C VAL A 194 8.41 6.80 -8.59
N GLY A 195 7.63 5.72 -8.50
CA GLY A 195 7.65 4.62 -9.45
C GLY A 195 8.93 3.79 -9.33
N ASN A 196 9.04 2.75 -10.12
CA ASN A 196 10.32 2.09 -10.32
C ASN A 196 11.24 3.10 -10.99
N ILE A 197 12.26 3.56 -10.27
CA ILE A 197 13.32 4.36 -10.86
C ILE A 197 14.08 3.39 -11.78
N LEU A 198 13.66 3.35 -13.03
CA LEU A 198 14.47 2.73 -14.07
C LEU A 198 15.74 3.58 -14.14
N ASP A 199 16.88 2.99 -13.81
CA ASP A 199 18.18 3.63 -14.02
C ASP A 199 18.29 3.87 -15.55
N GLU A 200 18.88 5.00 -15.96
CA GLU A 200 19.08 5.33 -17.39
C GLU A 200 19.86 4.23 -18.16
N HIS A 201 20.30 3.20 -17.45
CA HIS A 201 20.98 2.01 -17.96
C HIS A 201 20.20 0.70 -17.80
N ASP A 202 18.98 0.73 -17.23
CA ASP A 202 18.10 -0.41 -17.27
C ASP A 202 17.58 -0.52 -18.70
N GLU A 203 18.23 -1.37 -19.50
CA GLU A 203 17.67 -1.82 -20.77
C GLU A 203 16.26 -2.34 -20.47
N GLU A 204 15.26 -1.87 -21.22
CA GLU A 204 13.92 -2.45 -21.14
C GLU A 204 14.06 -3.96 -21.26
N GLU A 205 13.95 -4.69 -20.16
CA GLU A 205 13.84 -6.13 -20.20
C GLU A 205 12.53 -6.43 -20.94
N HIS A 206 12.64 -6.59 -22.24
CA HIS A 206 11.55 -7.09 -23.07
C HIS A 206 11.17 -8.48 -22.56
N THR A 207 10.24 -8.52 -21.63
CA THR A 207 9.71 -9.77 -21.03
C THR A 207 9.07 -10.67 -22.10
N ILE A 208 8.84 -10.14 -23.29
CA ILE A 208 8.29 -10.85 -24.46
C ILE A 208 9.01 -10.36 -25.71
N GLU A 209 9.83 -11.18 -26.32
CA GLU A 209 10.43 -10.93 -27.65
C GLU A 209 9.78 -11.77 -28.71
N GLN A 210 9.37 -11.13 -29.81
CA GLN A 210 8.88 -11.84 -30.98
C GLN A 210 10.06 -12.28 -31.86
N LEU A 211 10.32 -13.60 -31.91
CA LEU A 211 11.41 -14.17 -32.71
C LEU A 211 11.05 -14.37 -34.19
N THR A 212 9.79 -14.70 -34.45
CA THR A 212 9.23 -14.88 -35.83
C THR A 212 7.76 -14.49 -35.80
N GLU A 213 7.09 -14.44 -36.98
CA GLU A 213 5.66 -14.11 -37.09
C GLU A 213 4.76 -14.95 -36.16
N ASP A 214 5.20 -16.19 -35.79
CA ASP A 214 4.40 -17.12 -34.98
C ASP A 214 5.09 -17.59 -33.71
N THR A 215 6.27 -17.01 -33.33
CA THR A 215 7.03 -17.47 -32.18
C THR A 215 7.44 -16.32 -31.28
N TRP A 216 7.11 -16.46 -30.01
CA TRP A 216 7.39 -15.47 -28.95
C TRP A 216 8.26 -16.12 -27.86
N ILE A 217 9.30 -15.42 -27.38
CA ILE A 217 10.00 -15.77 -26.13
C ILE A 217 9.43 -14.90 -25.03
N CYS A 218 8.97 -15.52 -23.94
CA CYS A 218 8.66 -14.83 -22.69
C CYS A 218 9.63 -15.33 -21.61
N LEU A 219 10.27 -14.42 -20.89
CA LEU A 219 11.03 -14.73 -19.70
C LEU A 219 10.02 -14.99 -18.56
N LEU A 220 9.85 -16.26 -18.20
CA LEU A 220 9.13 -16.63 -16.99
C LEU A 220 10.12 -16.51 -15.83
N TYR A 221 10.05 -15.46 -15.03
CA TYR A 221 10.73 -15.40 -13.74
C TYR A 221 10.07 -16.44 -12.83
N THR A 222 10.64 -17.62 -12.78
CA THR A 222 10.39 -18.52 -11.67
C THR A 222 11.35 -18.11 -10.56
N SER A 223 10.79 -17.64 -9.44
CA SER A 223 11.52 -17.56 -8.18
C SER A 223 12.30 -18.88 -7.99
N PRO A 224 13.63 -18.85 -7.73
CA PRO A 224 14.39 -20.08 -7.57
C PRO A 224 13.74 -20.91 -6.48
N SER A 225 13.27 -22.10 -6.85
CA SER A 225 12.72 -23.05 -5.90
C SER A 225 13.85 -23.48 -4.95
N PRO A 226 13.60 -23.56 -3.63
CA PRO A 226 14.59 -24.06 -2.67
C PRO A 226 15.09 -25.49 -2.95
N ARG A 227 14.57 -26.16 -3.98
CA ARG A 227 14.95 -27.52 -4.39
C ARG A 227 15.99 -27.62 -5.49
N ASP A 228 16.35 -26.51 -6.13
CA ASP A 228 17.31 -26.56 -7.26
C ASP A 228 18.80 -26.59 -6.81
N GLY A 229 19.06 -26.59 -5.51
CA GLY A 229 20.41 -26.68 -4.92
C GLY A 229 20.93 -28.10 -4.61
N LEU A 230 20.24 -29.18 -5.00
CA LEU A 230 20.61 -30.55 -4.64
C LEU A 230 20.77 -31.48 -5.86
N LEU A 231 21.49 -31.06 -6.90
CA LEU A 231 22.00 -31.96 -7.93
C LEU A 231 23.36 -31.46 -8.44
N SER A 232 24.38 -31.75 -7.65
CA SER A 232 25.75 -31.90 -8.14
C SER A 232 26.54 -32.82 -7.22
#